data_a3249519ad97acd8529e1952f45529cd
#
_entry.id   a3249519ad97acd8529e1952f45529cd
#
_cell.length_a   1.000
_cell.length_b   1.000
_cell.length_c   1.000
_cell.angle_alpha   90.00
_cell.angle_beta   90.00
_cell.angle_gamma   90.00
#
_symmetry.space_group_name_H-M   'P 1'
#
loop_
_entity.id
_entity.type
_entity.pdbx_description
1 polymer ?
#
loop_
_entity_poly.entity_id
_entity_poly.type
_entity_poly.pdbx_seq_one_letter_code
_entity_poly.pdbx_strand_id
1 'polypeptide(L)'
;MSTPTSTEDPTQRAQRSGEAVRQPGSECPGRRIRPRGVVDLRGGADGDIRLSYPPNAAVVVAGLPGSGKSTLLRAWSPAAEVVDPRATRTAFESRMPAWLPYAVYRPWARLSHMRWTRSRMRLGHPLLIHDCGTRPWMRRWLAYTAHRGRRPLHMVVLDVGPREALSGQHARRRLASPRVFGVHRRGLARLLARIARDGLPAGRGIGSMVLIDRRQRDRGAASVDFDDRPGPAEPAPPSGRTSP
;
A
#
# COMPACT_ATOMS: atom_id res chain seq x y z
N MET A 1 73.87 31.70 2.86
CA MET A 1 72.51 32.26 2.82
C MET A 1 71.61 31.15 2.28
N SER A 2 71.01 30.41 3.17
CA SER A 2 70.22 29.23 2.81
C SER A 2 68.75 29.48 3.18
N THR A 3 67.90 29.40 2.18
CA THR A 3 66.44 29.47 2.32
C THR A 3 65.91 28.09 2.69
N PRO A 4 65.02 27.93 3.68
CA PRO A 4 64.33 26.65 3.93
C PRO A 4 63.08 26.54 3.09
N THR A 5 62.99 25.47 2.34
CA THR A 5 61.81 25.03 1.61
C THR A 5 60.86 24.34 2.57
N SER A 6 59.71 24.93 2.84
CA SER A 6 58.62 24.27 3.59
C SER A 6 57.87 23.32 2.69
N THR A 7 57.99 22.06 2.98
CA THR A 7 57.20 20.96 2.37
C THR A 7 55.86 20.87 3.10
N GLU A 8 54.80 21.34 2.51
CA GLU A 8 53.44 21.12 3.02
C GLU A 8 52.98 19.66 2.75
N ASP A 9 52.56 19.00 3.82
CA ASP A 9 52.06 17.65 3.84
C ASP A 9 50.73 17.55 3.06
N PRO A 10 50.61 16.70 2.03
CA PRO A 10 49.38 16.53 1.25
C PRO A 10 48.20 15.93 2.01
N THR A 11 48.40 15.46 3.25
CA THR A 11 47.36 14.84 4.07
C THR A 11 46.40 15.86 4.71
N GLN A 12 46.78 17.14 4.81
CA GLN A 12 45.92 18.19 5.38
C GLN A 12 44.92 18.81 4.41
N ARG A 13 45.02 18.56 3.09
CA ARG A 13 44.10 19.09 2.10
C ARG A 13 42.82 18.28 1.91
N ALA A 14 42.78 17.07 2.37
CA ALA A 14 41.63 16.15 2.24
C ALA A 14 40.58 16.30 3.33
N GLN A 15 40.79 17.08 4.37
CA GLN A 15 39.88 17.21 5.51
C GLN A 15 39.00 18.46 5.50
N ARG A 16 38.95 19.23 4.39
CA ARG A 16 38.06 20.40 4.26
C ARG A 16 36.97 20.28 3.22
N SER A 17 36.70 19.08 2.72
CA SER A 17 35.46 18.83 1.98
C SER A 17 34.37 18.52 3.01
N GLY A 18 33.66 19.59 3.40
CA GLY A 18 32.59 19.52 4.38
C GLY A 18 31.56 18.49 3.97
N GLU A 19 31.59 17.40 4.71
CA GLU A 19 30.49 16.46 4.82
C GLU A 19 29.31 17.23 5.41
N ALA A 20 28.43 17.72 4.52
CA ALA A 20 27.15 18.26 4.92
C ALA A 20 26.37 17.11 5.54
N VAL A 21 26.50 16.97 6.87
CA VAL A 21 25.62 16.16 7.71
C VAL A 21 24.20 16.59 7.36
N ARG A 22 23.50 15.79 6.57
CA ARG A 22 22.06 15.92 6.38
C ARG A 22 21.41 15.77 7.75
N GLN A 23 21.05 16.89 8.32
CA GLN A 23 20.23 16.91 9.53
C GLN A 23 18.93 16.12 9.22
N PRO A 24 18.58 15.09 10.00
CA PRO A 24 17.29 14.46 9.91
C PRO A 24 16.30 15.42 10.58
N GLY A 25 15.52 16.20 9.80
CA GLY A 25 14.48 16.98 10.45
C GLY A 25 14.09 18.27 9.78
N SER A 26 13.58 18.21 8.56
CA SER A 26 12.49 19.10 8.15
C SER A 26 11.55 18.30 7.25
N GLU A 27 10.96 17.24 7.81
CA GLU A 27 9.76 16.69 7.25
C GLU A 27 8.69 17.76 7.39
N CYS A 28 8.35 18.45 6.30
CA CYS A 28 7.07 19.14 6.23
C CYS A 28 6.01 18.15 6.70
N PRO A 29 5.24 18.45 7.75
CA PRO A 29 4.29 17.49 8.29
C PRO A 29 3.24 17.21 7.21
N GLY A 30 3.39 16.09 6.50
CA GLY A 30 2.43 15.66 5.50
C GLY A 30 1.04 15.65 6.12
N ARG A 31 0.02 15.98 5.34
CA ARG A 31 -1.37 16.01 5.81
C ARG A 31 -1.76 14.62 6.33
N ARG A 32 -1.96 14.51 7.63
CA ARG A 32 -2.41 13.27 8.26
C ARG A 32 -3.92 13.10 8.05
N ILE A 33 -4.31 11.97 7.50
CA ILE A 33 -5.73 11.62 7.25
C ILE A 33 -6.03 10.32 7.98
N ARG A 34 -7.10 10.31 8.78
CA ARG A 34 -7.72 9.09 9.29
C ARG A 34 -8.90 8.72 8.38
N PRO A 35 -8.73 7.75 7.49
CA PRO A 35 -9.76 7.46 6.49
C PRO A 35 -11.03 6.90 7.14
N ARG A 36 -12.16 7.52 6.85
CA ARG A 36 -13.51 7.03 7.16
C ARG A 36 -14.34 7.05 5.90
N GLY A 37 -15.18 6.07 5.71
CA GLY A 37 -15.97 6.02 4.49
C GLY A 37 -15.11 5.86 3.24
N VAL A 38 -15.45 6.54 2.17
CA VAL A 38 -14.68 6.61 0.92
C VAL A 38 -13.89 7.92 0.89
N VAL A 39 -12.58 7.80 0.72
CA VAL A 39 -11.68 8.95 0.57
C VAL A 39 -11.04 8.86 -0.81
N ASP A 40 -11.36 9.80 -1.68
CA ASP A 40 -10.78 9.87 -3.03
C ASP A 40 -9.62 10.88 -3.04
N LEU A 41 -8.42 10.35 -3.24
CA LEU A 41 -7.19 11.15 -3.32
C LEU A 41 -6.66 11.25 -4.76
N ARG A 42 -7.38 10.69 -5.75
CA ARG A 42 -6.98 10.73 -7.15
C ARG A 42 -7.03 12.16 -7.69
N GLY A 43 -6.03 12.53 -8.47
CA GLY A 43 -5.93 13.90 -9.02
C GLY A 43 -5.77 14.98 -7.96
N GLY A 44 -5.54 14.61 -6.70
CA GLY A 44 -5.42 15.54 -5.59
C GLY A 44 -4.17 16.40 -5.63
N ALA A 45 -4.19 17.47 -4.83
CA ALA A 45 -3.15 18.47 -4.72
C ALA A 45 -1.77 17.90 -4.31
N ASP A 46 -0.73 18.62 -4.65
CA ASP A 46 0.64 18.33 -4.28
C ASP A 46 0.82 18.43 -2.76
N GLY A 47 1.26 17.35 -2.16
CA GLY A 47 1.57 17.29 -0.74
C GLY A 47 1.66 15.85 -0.25
N ASP A 48 2.53 15.62 0.72
CA ASP A 48 2.66 14.33 1.37
C ASP A 48 1.41 14.04 2.20
N ILE A 49 0.83 12.87 1.97
CA ILE A 49 -0.34 12.39 2.71
C ILE A 49 0.08 11.22 3.59
N ARG A 50 -0.25 11.29 4.87
CA ARG A 50 -0.06 10.21 5.82
C ARG A 50 -1.41 9.60 6.18
N LEU A 51 -1.63 8.36 5.75
CA LEU A 51 -2.82 7.58 6.11
C LEU A 51 -2.62 6.95 7.49
N SER A 52 -3.43 7.33 8.46
CA SER A 52 -3.34 6.84 9.82
C SER A 52 -4.48 5.87 10.12
N TYR A 53 -4.12 4.69 10.62
CA TYR A 53 -5.06 3.63 10.97
C TYR A 53 -4.88 3.21 12.44
N PRO A 54 -5.88 2.59 13.06
CA PRO A 54 -5.72 2.00 14.39
C PRO A 54 -4.57 0.97 14.45
N PRO A 55 -3.89 0.81 15.61
CA PRO A 55 -2.71 -0.06 15.73
C PRO A 55 -3.03 -1.54 15.49
N ASN A 56 -4.28 -1.93 15.61
CA ASN A 56 -4.74 -3.29 15.30
C ASN A 56 -5.37 -3.41 13.92
N ALA A 57 -5.31 -2.40 13.05
CA ALA A 57 -5.95 -2.43 11.76
C ALA A 57 -5.28 -3.39 10.76
N ALA A 58 -6.08 -3.92 9.85
CA ALA A 58 -5.63 -4.59 8.64
C ALA A 58 -5.94 -3.72 7.42
N VAL A 59 -4.93 -3.43 6.61
CA VAL A 59 -5.06 -2.61 5.40
C VAL A 59 -4.80 -3.46 4.17
N VAL A 60 -5.80 -3.59 3.31
CA VAL A 60 -5.71 -4.33 2.05
C VAL A 60 -5.32 -3.37 0.93
N VAL A 61 -4.18 -3.63 0.30
CA VAL A 61 -3.76 -2.88 -0.89
C VAL A 61 -4.23 -3.60 -2.15
N ALA A 62 -5.16 -2.99 -2.86
CA ALA A 62 -5.85 -3.53 -4.03
C ALA A 62 -5.50 -2.76 -5.32
N GLY A 63 -5.76 -3.36 -6.48
CA GLY A 63 -5.53 -2.75 -7.80
C GLY A 63 -5.14 -3.77 -8.86
N LEU A 64 -4.97 -3.33 -10.10
CA LEU A 64 -4.62 -4.21 -11.22
C LEU A 64 -3.25 -4.89 -11.05
N PRO A 65 -3.05 -6.10 -11.61
CA PRO A 65 -1.71 -6.65 -11.77
C PRO A 65 -0.83 -5.66 -12.55
N GLY A 66 0.35 -5.32 -12.02
CA GLY A 66 1.24 -4.32 -12.63
C GLY A 66 1.03 -2.87 -12.19
N SER A 67 -0.01 -2.56 -11.40
CA SER A 67 -0.28 -1.19 -10.92
C SER A 67 0.73 -0.63 -9.91
N GLY A 68 1.67 -1.44 -9.40
CA GLY A 68 2.68 -0.97 -8.44
C GLY A 68 2.39 -1.26 -6.96
N LYS A 69 1.36 -2.05 -6.66
CA LYS A 69 1.03 -2.46 -5.26
C LYS A 69 2.22 -2.94 -4.44
N SER A 70 3.05 -3.79 -5.03
CA SER A 70 4.23 -4.32 -4.32
C SER A 70 5.29 -3.25 -4.04
N THR A 71 5.35 -2.20 -4.84
CA THR A 71 6.23 -1.04 -4.59
C THR A 71 5.70 -0.24 -3.41
N LEU A 72 4.39 0.04 -3.40
CA LEU A 72 3.72 0.72 -2.31
C LEU A 72 3.85 -0.07 -0.99
N LEU A 73 3.55 -1.36 -1.02
CA LEU A 73 3.68 -2.21 0.17
C LEU A 73 5.11 -2.31 0.70
N ARG A 74 6.12 -2.26 -0.19
CA ARG A 74 7.51 -2.21 0.24
C ARG A 74 7.84 -0.89 0.95
N ALA A 75 7.35 0.23 0.44
CA ALA A 75 7.50 1.52 1.10
C ALA A 75 6.80 1.56 2.47
N TRP A 76 5.68 0.87 2.62
CA TRP A 76 4.90 0.79 3.85
C TRP A 76 5.34 -0.32 4.81
N SER A 77 6.18 -1.26 4.39
CA SER A 77 6.61 -2.42 5.21
C SER A 77 7.31 -2.06 6.54
N PRO A 78 7.97 -0.90 6.70
CA PRO A 78 8.48 -0.51 8.00
C PRO A 78 7.39 -0.25 9.05
N ALA A 79 6.16 0.09 8.63
CA ALA A 79 5.06 0.41 9.53
C ALA A 79 4.25 -0.83 9.97
N ALA A 80 4.25 -1.93 9.19
CA ALA A 80 3.46 -3.12 9.48
C ALA A 80 3.92 -4.36 8.71
N GLU A 81 3.58 -5.53 9.26
CA GLU A 81 3.83 -6.81 8.57
C GLU A 81 3.08 -6.91 7.24
N VAL A 82 3.75 -7.40 6.20
CA VAL A 82 3.17 -7.57 4.87
C VAL A 82 2.84 -9.04 4.59
N VAL A 83 1.57 -9.34 4.34
CA VAL A 83 1.11 -10.64 3.87
C VAL A 83 0.98 -10.61 2.35
N ASP A 84 1.95 -11.23 1.65
CA ASP A 84 1.98 -11.30 0.19
C ASP A 84 1.78 -12.75 -0.28
N PRO A 85 0.80 -13.04 -1.17
CA PRO A 85 0.58 -14.36 -1.74
C PRO A 85 1.81 -14.91 -2.50
N ARG A 86 2.75 -14.06 -2.87
CA ARG A 86 4.01 -14.48 -3.49
C ARG A 86 4.88 -15.29 -2.53
N ALA A 87 4.96 -14.89 -1.27
CA ALA A 87 5.74 -15.62 -0.27
C ALA A 87 5.27 -17.09 -0.18
N THR A 88 3.95 -17.30 -0.13
CA THR A 88 3.36 -18.65 -0.13
C THR A 88 3.64 -19.38 -1.44
N ARG A 89 3.51 -18.69 -2.58
CA ARG A 89 3.81 -19.29 -3.89
C ARG A 89 5.26 -19.75 -3.98
N THR A 90 6.23 -18.90 -3.64
CA THR A 90 7.65 -19.24 -3.66
C THR A 90 7.97 -20.40 -2.72
N ALA A 91 7.35 -20.44 -1.52
CA ALA A 91 7.52 -21.54 -0.58
C ALA A 91 6.98 -22.87 -1.11
N PHE A 92 5.95 -22.86 -1.96
CA PHE A 92 5.48 -24.06 -2.65
C PHE A 92 6.40 -24.42 -3.83
N GLU A 93 6.78 -23.44 -4.65
CA GLU A 93 7.68 -23.64 -5.80
C GLU A 93 9.02 -24.27 -5.37
N SER A 94 9.56 -23.90 -4.21
CA SER A 94 10.81 -24.48 -3.70
C SER A 94 10.67 -25.91 -3.15
N ARG A 95 9.44 -26.36 -2.87
CA ARG A 95 9.17 -27.73 -2.32
C ARG A 95 8.65 -28.68 -3.37
N MET A 96 8.13 -28.17 -4.47
CA MET A 96 7.55 -29.00 -5.52
C MET A 96 8.61 -29.37 -6.57
N PRO A 97 8.52 -30.57 -7.15
CA PRO A 97 9.40 -30.94 -8.26
C PRO A 97 9.29 -29.96 -9.43
N ALA A 98 10.40 -29.67 -10.08
CA ALA A 98 10.46 -28.67 -11.16
C ALA A 98 9.56 -29.01 -12.37
N TRP A 99 9.28 -30.31 -12.58
CA TRP A 99 8.39 -30.77 -13.65
C TRP A 99 6.90 -30.56 -13.34
N LEU A 100 6.51 -30.32 -12.06
CA LEU A 100 5.11 -30.19 -11.69
C LEU A 100 4.60 -28.77 -11.99
N PRO A 101 3.63 -28.58 -12.92
CA PRO A 101 3.12 -27.26 -13.22
C PRO A 101 2.44 -26.60 -12.03
N TYR A 102 2.66 -25.30 -11.84
CA TYR A 102 2.02 -24.51 -10.76
C TYR A 102 0.51 -24.65 -10.73
N ALA A 103 -0.14 -24.88 -11.87
CA ALA A 103 -1.58 -25.03 -11.96
C ALA A 103 -2.11 -26.19 -11.07
N VAL A 104 -1.31 -27.25 -10.89
CA VAL A 104 -1.69 -28.44 -10.09
C VAL A 104 -1.74 -28.09 -8.62
N TYR A 105 -0.70 -27.46 -8.06
CA TYR A 105 -0.63 -27.19 -6.62
C TYR A 105 -1.14 -25.79 -6.22
N ARG A 106 -1.59 -24.99 -7.20
CA ARG A 106 -2.17 -23.66 -6.96
C ARG A 106 -3.32 -23.64 -5.94
N PRO A 107 -4.24 -24.61 -5.88
CA PRO A 107 -5.30 -24.63 -4.87
C PRO A 107 -4.73 -24.70 -3.45
N TRP A 108 -3.74 -25.56 -3.22
CA TRP A 108 -3.07 -25.71 -1.91
C TRP A 108 -2.29 -24.47 -1.51
N ALA A 109 -1.56 -23.87 -2.45
CA ALA A 109 -0.88 -22.60 -2.21
C ALA A 109 -1.85 -21.47 -1.82
N ARG A 110 -3.03 -21.43 -2.45
CA ARG A 110 -4.10 -20.49 -2.08
C ARG A 110 -4.67 -20.77 -0.70
N LEU A 111 -4.96 -22.02 -0.39
CA LEU A 111 -5.49 -22.41 0.91
C LEU A 111 -4.48 -22.08 2.03
N SER A 112 -3.21 -22.40 1.81
CA SER A 112 -2.12 -22.05 2.72
C SER A 112 -2.02 -20.54 2.93
N HIS A 113 -2.10 -19.75 1.86
CA HIS A 113 -2.12 -18.29 1.95
C HIS A 113 -3.32 -17.78 2.76
N MET A 114 -4.51 -18.34 2.55
CA MET A 114 -5.70 -17.94 3.33
C MET A 114 -5.55 -18.32 4.81
N ARG A 115 -5.01 -19.50 5.11
CA ARG A 115 -4.72 -19.91 6.50
C ARG A 115 -3.70 -19.01 7.15
N TRP A 116 -2.63 -18.68 6.44
CA TRP A 116 -1.61 -17.72 6.91
C TRP A 116 -2.21 -16.34 7.16
N THR A 117 -2.92 -15.77 6.20
CA THR A 117 -3.62 -14.48 6.37
C THR A 117 -4.54 -14.50 7.59
N ARG A 118 -5.33 -15.55 7.75
CA ARG A 118 -6.22 -15.71 8.91
C ARG A 118 -5.45 -15.80 10.23
N SER A 119 -4.32 -16.50 10.25
CA SER A 119 -3.46 -16.60 11.44
C SER A 119 -2.91 -15.21 11.81
N ARG A 120 -2.38 -14.47 10.83
CA ARG A 120 -1.85 -13.11 11.06
C ARG A 120 -2.93 -12.13 11.50
N MET A 121 -4.14 -12.24 10.94
CA MET A 121 -5.27 -11.43 11.38
C MET A 121 -5.67 -11.66 12.85
N ARG A 122 -5.35 -12.80 13.45
CA ARG A 122 -5.65 -13.08 14.86
C ARG A 122 -4.66 -12.46 15.85
N LEU A 123 -3.45 -12.11 15.40
CA LEU A 123 -2.39 -11.61 16.29
C LEU A 123 -2.61 -10.17 16.75
N GLY A 124 -3.47 -9.40 16.10
CA GLY A 124 -3.81 -8.03 16.48
C GLY A 124 -2.75 -6.97 16.13
N HIS A 125 -1.60 -7.35 15.56
CA HIS A 125 -0.58 -6.38 15.11
C HIS A 125 -0.99 -5.68 13.81
N PRO A 126 -0.46 -4.48 13.50
CA PRO A 126 -0.67 -3.82 12.21
C PRO A 126 -0.40 -4.76 11.05
N LEU A 127 -1.28 -4.79 10.05
CA LEU A 127 -1.17 -5.75 8.95
C LEU A 127 -1.45 -5.12 7.60
N LEU A 128 -0.54 -5.31 6.67
CA LEU A 128 -0.68 -4.94 5.27
C LEU A 128 -0.93 -6.21 4.44
N ILE A 129 -2.00 -6.23 3.66
CA ILE A 129 -2.38 -7.41 2.87
C ILE A 129 -2.30 -7.07 1.39
N HIS A 130 -1.47 -7.82 0.67
CA HIS A 130 -1.37 -7.74 -0.77
C HIS A 130 -2.49 -8.56 -1.43
N ASP A 131 -3.50 -7.91 -2.00
CA ASP A 131 -4.52 -8.57 -2.81
C ASP A 131 -4.82 -7.78 -4.09
N CYS A 132 -5.41 -8.43 -5.09
CA CYS A 132 -5.93 -7.72 -6.25
C CYS A 132 -7.21 -6.93 -5.92
N GLY A 133 -7.92 -7.26 -4.85
CA GLY A 133 -9.16 -6.61 -4.41
C GLY A 133 -10.33 -6.71 -5.39
N THR A 134 -10.10 -7.31 -6.55
CA THR A 134 -11.06 -7.33 -7.67
C THR A 134 -12.11 -8.43 -7.56
N ARG A 135 -11.90 -9.43 -6.70
CA ARG A 135 -12.80 -10.57 -6.51
C ARG A 135 -13.73 -10.33 -5.33
N PRO A 136 -15.06 -10.27 -5.54
CA PRO A 136 -16.01 -9.99 -4.47
C PRO A 136 -15.96 -11.01 -3.31
N TRP A 137 -15.74 -12.28 -3.63
CA TRP A 137 -15.67 -13.34 -2.62
C TRP A 137 -14.45 -13.16 -1.69
N MET A 138 -13.29 -12.73 -2.22
CA MET A 138 -12.09 -12.49 -1.42
C MET A 138 -12.31 -11.32 -0.46
N ARG A 139 -12.89 -10.21 -0.94
CA ARG A 139 -13.23 -9.07 -0.07
C ARG A 139 -14.20 -9.47 1.04
N ARG A 140 -15.22 -10.28 0.71
CA ARG A 140 -16.16 -10.81 1.72
C ARG A 140 -15.46 -11.71 2.73
N TRP A 141 -14.58 -12.58 2.28
CA TRP A 141 -13.81 -13.44 3.15
C TRP A 141 -12.86 -12.66 4.07
N LEU A 142 -12.14 -11.65 3.55
CA LEU A 142 -11.29 -10.76 4.33
C LEU A 142 -12.12 -10.00 5.38
N ALA A 143 -13.25 -9.42 4.98
CA ALA A 143 -14.15 -8.72 5.89
C ALA A 143 -14.71 -9.64 7.00
N TYR A 144 -15.14 -10.85 6.64
CA TYR A 144 -15.58 -11.85 7.60
C TYR A 144 -14.46 -12.26 8.57
N THR A 145 -13.25 -12.48 8.06
CA THR A 145 -12.10 -12.87 8.88
C THR A 145 -11.70 -11.76 9.85
N ALA A 146 -11.70 -10.51 9.39
CA ALA A 146 -11.42 -9.33 10.21
C ALA A 146 -12.51 -9.15 11.30
N HIS A 147 -13.77 -9.25 10.92
CA HIS A 147 -14.89 -9.17 11.87
C HIS A 147 -14.79 -10.23 12.97
N ARG A 148 -14.50 -11.48 12.61
CA ARG A 148 -14.29 -12.58 13.58
C ARG A 148 -13.09 -12.33 14.51
N GLY A 149 -12.09 -11.61 14.03
CA GLY A 149 -10.92 -11.18 14.80
C GLY A 149 -11.12 -9.87 15.56
N ARG A 150 -12.34 -9.27 15.54
CA ARG A 150 -12.63 -7.95 16.10
C ARG A 150 -11.65 -6.88 15.65
N ARG A 151 -11.34 -6.88 14.36
CA ARG A 151 -10.28 -6.11 13.77
C ARG A 151 -10.82 -5.15 12.72
N PRO A 152 -10.47 -3.85 12.75
CA PRO A 152 -10.85 -2.93 11.70
C PRO A 152 -10.15 -3.30 10.40
N LEU A 153 -10.91 -3.37 9.31
CA LEU A 153 -10.41 -3.65 7.98
C LEU A 153 -10.57 -2.41 7.11
N HIS A 154 -9.49 -2.01 6.45
CA HIS A 154 -9.46 -0.89 5.54
C HIS A 154 -8.96 -1.33 4.17
N MET A 155 -9.31 -0.60 3.11
CA MET A 155 -8.82 -0.85 1.77
C MET A 155 -8.16 0.39 1.18
N VAL A 156 -7.03 0.19 0.51
CA VAL A 156 -6.41 1.18 -0.36
C VAL A 156 -6.45 0.63 -1.78
N VAL A 157 -7.14 1.31 -2.67
CA VAL A 157 -7.30 0.92 -4.07
C VAL A 157 -6.40 1.76 -4.94
N LEU A 158 -5.41 1.13 -5.53
CA LEU A 158 -4.52 1.77 -6.49
C LEU A 158 -5.17 1.73 -7.88
N ASP A 159 -5.78 2.86 -8.23
CA ASP A 159 -6.46 3.06 -9.50
C ASP A 159 -5.47 3.57 -10.56
N VAL A 160 -4.88 2.62 -11.26
CA VAL A 160 -3.94 2.87 -12.36
C VAL A 160 -4.58 2.37 -13.65
N GLY A 161 -4.50 3.18 -14.69
CA GLY A 161 -5.06 2.85 -16.00
C GLY A 161 -4.59 1.48 -16.53
N PRO A 162 -5.44 0.75 -17.28
CA PRO A 162 -5.09 -0.58 -17.78
C PRO A 162 -3.82 -0.59 -18.65
N ARG A 163 -3.60 0.45 -19.45
CA ARG A 163 -2.38 0.57 -20.29
C ARG A 163 -1.13 0.70 -19.44
N GLU A 164 -1.17 1.51 -18.40
CA GLU A 164 -0.05 1.69 -17.47
C GLU A 164 0.22 0.43 -16.64
N ALA A 165 -0.83 -0.24 -16.20
CA ALA A 165 -0.70 -1.51 -15.49
C ALA A 165 -0.02 -2.58 -16.37
N LEU A 166 -0.36 -2.64 -17.66
CA LEU A 166 0.30 -3.53 -18.62
C LEU A 166 1.77 -3.14 -18.83
N SER A 167 2.08 -1.86 -19.01
CA SER A 167 3.45 -1.35 -19.10
C SER A 167 4.28 -1.76 -17.87
N GLY A 168 3.70 -1.64 -16.66
CA GLY A 168 4.34 -2.09 -15.42
C GLY A 168 4.56 -3.61 -15.33
N GLN A 169 3.75 -4.42 -16.03
CA GLN A 169 3.99 -5.86 -16.16
C GLN A 169 5.14 -6.16 -17.12
N HIS A 170 5.17 -5.48 -18.27
CA HIS A 170 6.25 -5.61 -19.26
C HIS A 170 7.62 -5.25 -18.67
N ALA A 171 7.72 -4.12 -17.98
CA ALA A 171 8.95 -3.69 -17.33
C ALA A 171 9.51 -4.72 -16.31
N ARG A 172 8.62 -5.53 -15.73
CA ARG A 172 9.01 -6.59 -14.76
C ARG A 172 9.10 -7.98 -15.37
N ARG A 173 8.98 -8.13 -16.69
CA ARG A 173 8.94 -9.40 -17.42
C ARG A 173 7.96 -10.43 -16.81
N ARG A 174 6.84 -9.96 -16.26
CA ARG A 174 5.85 -10.80 -15.55
C ARG A 174 4.45 -10.47 -16.07
N LEU A 175 4.10 -11.07 -17.18
CA LEU A 175 2.81 -10.90 -17.82
C LEU A 175 1.76 -11.81 -17.18
N ALA A 176 0.67 -11.22 -16.70
CA ALA A 176 -0.54 -11.99 -16.45
C ALA A 176 -1.17 -12.36 -17.81
N SER A 177 -1.75 -13.56 -17.91
CA SER A 177 -2.44 -13.91 -19.16
C SER A 177 -3.54 -12.88 -19.46
N PRO A 178 -3.82 -12.59 -20.73
CA PRO A 178 -4.85 -11.60 -21.13
C PRO A 178 -6.22 -11.87 -20.50
N ARG A 179 -6.58 -13.14 -20.37
CA ARG A 179 -7.85 -13.56 -19.71
C ARG A 179 -7.86 -13.18 -18.23
N VAL A 180 -6.78 -13.46 -17.50
CA VAL A 180 -6.66 -13.13 -16.08
C VAL A 180 -6.66 -11.62 -15.90
N PHE A 181 -5.91 -10.88 -16.70
CA PHE A 181 -5.90 -9.42 -16.65
C PHE A 181 -7.29 -8.84 -16.94
N GLY A 182 -8.00 -9.35 -17.95
CA GLY A 182 -9.36 -8.93 -18.28
C GLY A 182 -10.35 -9.14 -17.13
N VAL A 183 -10.27 -10.27 -16.42
CA VAL A 183 -11.09 -10.54 -15.24
C VAL A 183 -10.82 -9.52 -14.12
N HIS A 184 -9.54 -9.22 -13.86
CA HIS A 184 -9.17 -8.23 -12.83
C HIS A 184 -9.62 -6.83 -13.24
N ARG A 185 -9.46 -6.43 -14.51
CA ARG A 185 -9.91 -5.13 -15.02
C ARG A 185 -11.42 -4.95 -14.84
N ARG A 186 -12.22 -5.92 -15.27
CA ARG A 186 -13.69 -5.88 -15.10
C ARG A 186 -14.09 -5.86 -13.63
N GLY A 187 -13.37 -6.62 -12.78
CA GLY A 187 -13.63 -6.65 -11.34
C GLY A 187 -13.34 -5.33 -10.65
N LEU A 188 -12.25 -4.66 -11.02
CA LEU A 188 -11.90 -3.34 -10.50
C LEU A 188 -12.89 -2.28 -10.97
N ALA A 189 -13.21 -2.24 -12.27
CA ALA A 189 -14.19 -1.31 -12.82
C ALA A 189 -15.55 -1.41 -12.13
N ARG A 190 -16.06 -2.62 -11.89
CA ARG A 190 -17.30 -2.83 -11.11
C ARG A 190 -17.18 -2.37 -9.66
N LEU A 191 -16.03 -2.53 -9.04
CA LEU A 191 -15.80 -2.05 -7.68
C LEU A 191 -15.85 -0.52 -7.65
N LEU A 192 -15.11 0.16 -8.53
CA LEU A 192 -15.06 1.62 -8.61
C LEU A 192 -16.44 2.21 -8.95
N ALA A 193 -17.16 1.63 -9.92
CA ALA A 193 -18.51 2.06 -10.26
C ALA A 193 -19.49 1.90 -9.08
N ARG A 194 -19.35 0.84 -8.28
CA ARG A 194 -20.16 0.66 -7.07
C ARG A 194 -19.82 1.69 -6.00
N ILE A 195 -18.54 1.95 -5.79
CA ILE A 195 -18.08 2.97 -4.83
C ILE A 195 -18.61 4.35 -5.21
N ALA A 196 -18.53 4.69 -6.50
CA ALA A 196 -19.02 5.99 -6.99
C ALA A 196 -20.54 6.15 -6.84
N ARG A 197 -21.31 5.06 -6.96
CA ARG A 197 -22.76 5.08 -6.85
C ARG A 197 -23.27 4.97 -5.41
N ASP A 198 -22.72 4.03 -4.65
CA ASP A 198 -23.28 3.56 -3.37
C ASP A 198 -22.38 3.93 -2.17
N GLY A 199 -21.21 4.52 -2.40
CA GLY A 199 -20.21 4.73 -1.37
C GLY A 199 -19.59 3.42 -0.87
N LEU A 200 -19.26 3.36 0.42
CA LEU A 200 -18.81 2.12 1.06
C LEU A 200 -19.95 1.10 1.06
N PRO A 201 -19.67 -0.14 0.66
CA PRO A 201 -20.67 -1.21 0.76
C PRO A 201 -21.14 -1.36 2.21
N ALA A 202 -22.38 -0.94 2.49
CA ALA A 202 -22.97 -1.01 3.82
C ALA A 202 -22.89 -2.43 4.42
N GLY A 203 -22.60 -2.52 5.72
CA GLY A 203 -22.69 -3.76 6.50
C GLY A 203 -21.59 -4.79 6.29
N ARG A 204 -20.45 -4.46 5.66
CA ARG A 204 -19.44 -5.45 5.28
C ARG A 204 -18.12 -5.39 6.05
N GLY A 205 -18.07 -4.76 7.20
CA GLY A 205 -16.88 -4.77 8.06
C GLY A 205 -15.63 -4.09 7.47
N ILE A 206 -15.79 -3.26 6.42
CA ILE A 206 -14.74 -2.40 5.88
C ILE A 206 -14.97 -1.01 6.42
N GLY A 207 -14.04 -0.51 7.24
CA GLY A 207 -14.16 0.79 7.89
C GLY A 207 -13.89 1.98 6.98
N SER A 208 -13.00 1.82 6.00
CA SER A 208 -12.74 2.86 5.00
C SER A 208 -12.17 2.29 3.70
N MET A 209 -12.31 3.08 2.64
CA MET A 209 -11.70 2.80 1.34
C MET A 209 -11.05 4.07 0.80
N VAL A 210 -9.76 4.01 0.53
CA VAL A 210 -8.98 5.12 -0.02
C VAL A 210 -8.66 4.81 -1.47
N LEU A 211 -8.95 5.74 -2.37
CA LEU A 211 -8.60 5.67 -3.78
C LEU A 211 -7.36 6.52 -4.01
N ILE A 212 -6.30 5.92 -4.55
CA ILE A 212 -5.07 6.60 -4.91
C ILE A 212 -4.72 6.32 -6.37
N ASP A 213 -4.14 7.28 -7.04
CA ASP A 213 -3.68 7.13 -8.43
C ASP A 213 -2.17 6.85 -8.52
N ARG A 214 -1.69 6.82 -9.75
CA ARG A 214 -0.26 6.64 -10.03
C ARG A 214 0.58 7.77 -9.47
N ARG A 215 0.12 9.02 -9.56
CA ARG A 215 0.88 10.20 -9.12
C ARG A 215 1.15 10.12 -7.63
N GLN A 216 0.12 9.81 -6.84
CA GLN A 216 0.25 9.62 -5.39
C GLN A 216 1.22 8.48 -5.03
N ARG A 217 1.22 7.39 -5.81
CA ARG A 217 2.15 6.29 -5.61
C ARG A 217 3.60 6.66 -5.95
N ASP A 218 3.83 7.29 -7.11
CA ASP A 218 5.18 7.54 -7.66
C ASP A 218 5.91 8.64 -6.90
N ARG A 219 5.20 9.62 -6.39
CA ARG A 219 5.76 10.69 -5.54
C ARG A 219 6.11 10.22 -4.13
N GLY A 220 5.76 8.99 -3.75
CA GLY A 220 5.87 8.54 -2.36
C GLY A 220 4.92 9.30 -1.42
N ALA A 221 4.02 10.08 -2.01
CA ALA A 221 3.14 11.02 -1.31
C ALA A 221 2.15 10.36 -0.34
N ALA A 222 1.96 9.05 -0.43
CA ALA A 222 1.12 8.30 0.50
C ALA A 222 1.99 7.44 1.41
N SER A 223 2.19 7.86 2.65
CA SER A 223 2.74 7.03 3.73
C SER A 223 1.63 6.46 4.60
N VAL A 224 1.94 5.43 5.37
CA VAL A 224 1.00 4.80 6.31
C VAL A 224 1.61 4.79 7.70
N ASP A 225 0.78 5.07 8.71
CA ASP A 225 1.09 4.81 10.09
C ASP A 225 -0.06 4.06 10.79
N PHE A 226 0.26 3.45 11.93
CA PHE A 226 -0.70 2.73 12.76
C PHE A 226 -0.60 3.28 14.18
N ASP A 227 -1.45 4.24 14.48
CA ASP A 227 -1.40 4.99 15.73
C ASP A 227 -2.81 5.39 16.20
N ASP A 228 -3.03 5.33 17.52
CA ASP A 228 -4.27 5.76 18.15
C ASP A 228 -4.31 7.27 18.45
N ARG A 229 -3.22 8.02 18.24
CA ARG A 229 -3.21 9.45 18.53
C ARG A 229 -4.31 10.17 17.76
N PRO A 230 -5.15 10.97 18.43
CA PRO A 230 -6.16 11.76 17.73
C PRO A 230 -5.48 12.64 16.68
N GLY A 231 -5.90 12.51 15.42
CA GLY A 231 -5.47 13.44 14.37
C GLY A 231 -5.93 14.87 14.72
N PRO A 232 -5.30 15.89 14.11
CA PRO A 232 -5.81 17.26 14.24
C PRO A 232 -7.30 17.25 13.87
N ALA A 233 -8.11 17.92 14.70
CA ALA A 233 -9.54 18.03 14.50
C ALA A 233 -9.79 18.58 13.08
N GLU A 234 -10.59 17.87 12.31
CA GLU A 234 -11.04 18.37 11.00
C GLU A 234 -11.80 19.67 11.24
N PRO A 235 -11.44 20.78 10.56
CA PRO A 235 -12.19 22.03 10.75
C PRO A 235 -13.66 21.76 10.45
N ALA A 236 -14.53 22.14 11.39
CA ALA A 236 -15.97 22.01 11.24
C ALA A 236 -16.41 22.66 9.92
N PRO A 237 -17.35 22.05 9.20
CA PRO A 237 -17.89 22.67 7.98
C PRO A 237 -18.43 24.06 8.35
N PRO A 238 -18.22 25.07 7.49
CA PRO A 238 -18.70 26.41 7.76
C PRO A 238 -20.22 26.36 8.01
N SER A 239 -20.63 26.72 9.21
CA SER A 239 -22.03 26.84 9.56
C SER A 239 -22.66 27.89 8.63
N GLY A 240 -23.47 27.41 7.69
CA GLY A 240 -24.27 28.27 6.82
C GLY A 240 -25.11 29.21 7.69
N ARG A 241 -24.76 30.48 7.69
CA ARG A 241 -25.64 31.52 8.20
C ARG A 241 -26.82 31.57 7.24
N THR A 242 -27.93 31.02 7.66
CA THR A 242 -29.23 31.44 7.17
C THR A 242 -29.46 32.83 7.76
N SER A 243 -29.34 33.84 6.94
CA SER A 243 -29.85 35.18 7.27
C SER A 243 -31.34 35.24 6.99
N PRO A 244 -32.12 35.98 7.79
CA PRO A 244 -33.56 36.09 7.70
C PRO A 244 -34.03 36.87 6.46
#